data_99e0f882a3f16bcf1bad5bde1735ce27
#
_entry.id   99e0f882a3f16bcf1bad5bde1735ce27
#
_cell.length_a   1.000
_cell.length_b   1.000
_cell.length_c   1.000
_cell.angle_alpha   90.00
_cell.angle_beta   90.00
_cell.angle_gamma   90.00
#
_symmetry.space_group_name_H-M   'P 1'
#
loop_
_entity.id
_entity.type
_entity.pdbx_description
1 polymer ?
#
loop_
_entity_poly.entity_id
_entity_poly.type
_entity_poly.pdbx_seq_one_letter_code
_entity_poly.pdbx_strand_id
1 'polypeptide(L)'
;MIKHKGQSVKTFMKGLYATFKTTSGGWVNAYVYDLKNDSIFFKDVIVRQVPTQWGVPKMDTMATIIRGLHYQEIASVPKRRESFSFIRNGTLFMIGGAGFVGLNVVNSAILHYPVFDKQNVPGLVAGAGVFGIGKLMQKLHKDVVTVGKKYTIHYIKLK
;
A
#
# COMPACT_ATOMS: atom_id res chain seq x y z
N MET A 1 2.06 -8.18 18.03
CA MET A 1 2.11 -9.02 16.82
C MET A 1 0.71 -9.23 16.26
N ILE A 2 0.54 -9.10 14.94
CA ILE A 2 -0.74 -9.38 14.26
C ILE A 2 -0.68 -10.78 13.68
N LYS A 3 -1.68 -11.61 13.99
CA LYS A 3 -1.80 -13.00 13.53
C LYS A 3 -3.02 -13.19 12.62
N HIS A 4 -2.89 -14.10 11.67
CA HIS A 4 -3.97 -14.62 10.84
C HIS A 4 -3.89 -16.15 10.79
N LYS A 5 -4.94 -16.85 11.21
CA LYS A 5 -4.95 -18.31 11.27
C LYS A 5 -3.70 -18.91 11.98
N GLY A 6 -3.26 -18.29 13.08
CA GLY A 6 -2.08 -18.71 13.82
C GLY A 6 -0.72 -18.23 13.27
N GLN A 7 -0.66 -17.77 12.03
CA GLN A 7 0.57 -17.28 11.42
C GLN A 7 0.78 -15.78 11.70
N SER A 8 2.04 -15.37 11.93
CA SER A 8 2.40 -13.97 12.12
C SER A 8 2.40 -13.21 10.79
N VAL A 9 1.59 -12.17 10.70
CA VAL A 9 1.48 -11.31 9.50
C VAL A 9 2.33 -10.05 9.64
N LYS A 10 2.32 -9.43 10.82
CA LYS A 10 3.09 -8.23 11.13
C LYS A 10 3.50 -8.25 12.58
N THR A 11 4.78 -7.94 12.83
CA THR A 11 5.30 -7.79 14.19
C THR A 11 5.74 -6.36 14.41
N PHE A 12 5.36 -5.79 15.56
CA PHE A 12 5.88 -4.50 16.03
C PHE A 12 6.96 -4.78 17.06
N MET A 13 8.12 -4.18 16.89
CA MET A 13 9.26 -4.30 17.80
C MET A 13 9.82 -2.92 18.10
N LYS A 14 10.39 -2.76 19.30
CA LYS A 14 11.11 -1.55 19.70
C LYS A 14 12.22 -1.23 18.69
N GLY A 15 12.33 0.05 18.34
CA GLY A 15 13.33 0.54 17.38
C GLY A 15 12.96 0.38 15.90
N LEU A 16 11.89 -0.37 15.57
CA LEU A 16 11.46 -0.53 14.18
C LEU A 16 10.44 0.53 13.78
N TYR A 17 10.50 0.89 12.49
CA TYR A 17 9.51 1.77 11.89
C TYR A 17 8.20 1.03 11.66
N ALA A 18 7.12 1.61 12.15
CA ALA A 18 5.78 1.04 12.05
C ALA A 18 4.84 1.99 11.31
N THR A 19 4.03 1.40 10.44
CA THR A 19 2.93 2.09 9.76
C THR A 19 1.65 1.35 10.10
N PHE A 20 0.65 2.09 10.58
CA PHE A 20 -0.68 1.56 10.88
C PHE A 20 -1.72 2.68 10.80
N LYS A 21 -2.96 2.28 10.61
CA LYS A 21 -4.10 3.20 10.63
C LYS A 21 -4.84 3.02 11.94
N THR A 22 -5.20 4.14 12.58
CA THR A 22 -5.97 4.15 13.83
C THR A 22 -7.47 3.99 13.55
N THR A 23 -8.23 3.65 14.58
CA THR A 23 -9.70 3.62 14.54
C THR A 23 -10.30 5.00 14.27
N SER A 24 -9.62 6.08 14.69
CA SER A 24 -9.97 7.46 14.34
C SER A 24 -9.73 7.83 12.88
N GLY A 25 -9.17 6.91 12.07
CA GLY A 25 -8.95 7.09 10.63
C GLY A 25 -7.59 7.68 10.24
N GLY A 26 -6.78 8.11 11.21
CA GLY A 26 -5.44 8.65 10.98
C GLY A 26 -4.40 7.57 10.65
N TRP A 27 -3.45 7.89 9.74
CA TRP A 27 -2.27 7.07 9.52
C TRP A 27 -1.14 7.51 10.46
N VAL A 28 -0.55 6.54 11.14
CA VAL A 28 0.64 6.74 11.98
C VAL A 28 1.82 6.08 11.29
N ASN A 29 2.88 6.87 11.09
CA ASN A 29 4.15 6.44 10.50
C ASN A 29 5.25 6.89 11.45
N ALA A 30 5.68 6.02 12.34
CA ALA A 30 6.62 6.41 13.38
C ALA A 30 7.49 5.24 13.84
N TYR A 31 8.60 5.55 14.52
CA TYR A 31 9.42 4.54 15.18
C TYR A 31 8.77 4.09 16.48
N VAL A 32 8.69 2.78 16.69
CA VAL A 32 8.24 2.20 17.93
C VAL A 32 9.28 2.46 19.00
N TYR A 33 8.93 3.29 20.01
CA TYR A 33 9.79 3.63 21.12
C TYR A 33 9.78 2.52 22.17
N ASP A 34 8.58 2.05 22.56
CA ASP A 34 8.42 0.99 23.56
C ASP A 34 7.09 0.26 23.36
N LEU A 35 6.97 -0.92 23.98
CA LEU A 35 5.78 -1.76 23.96
C LEU A 35 5.50 -2.19 25.41
N LYS A 36 4.53 -1.59 26.05
CA LYS A 36 4.16 -1.86 27.47
C LYS A 36 2.65 -1.82 27.65
N ASN A 37 2.16 -2.63 28.57
CA ASN A 37 0.77 -2.59 29.04
C ASN A 37 -0.25 -2.54 27.90
N ASP A 38 -0.13 -3.46 26.95
CA ASP A 38 -0.99 -3.55 25.76
C ASP A 38 -1.03 -2.27 24.90
N SER A 39 -0.03 -1.41 25.04
CA SER A 39 0.09 -0.16 24.29
C SER A 39 1.41 -0.09 23.51
N ILE A 40 1.34 0.57 22.36
CA ILE A 40 2.49 0.90 21.54
C ILE A 40 2.83 2.36 21.78
N PHE A 41 4.04 2.61 22.26
CA PHE A 41 4.59 3.95 22.35
C PHE A 41 5.43 4.22 21.11
N PHE A 42 5.15 5.32 20.43
CA PHE A 42 5.87 5.70 19.22
C PHE A 42 6.42 7.11 19.33
N LYS A 43 7.56 7.30 18.66
CA LYS A 43 8.29 8.54 18.63
C LYS A 43 7.87 9.34 17.41
N ASP A 44 7.19 10.44 17.64
CA ASP A 44 6.80 11.39 16.60
C ASP A 44 7.82 12.53 16.60
N VAL A 45 8.46 12.76 15.45
CA VAL A 45 9.51 13.75 15.31
C VAL A 45 8.96 14.90 14.46
N ILE A 46 8.84 16.05 15.08
CA ILE A 46 8.41 17.27 14.41
C ILE A 46 9.65 17.92 13.80
N VAL A 47 9.73 17.90 12.47
CA VAL A 47 10.79 18.56 11.72
C VAL A 47 10.28 19.85 11.08
N ARG A 48 11.12 20.88 11.06
CA ARG A 48 10.85 22.16 10.39
C ARG A 48 11.98 22.49 9.46
N GLN A 49 11.67 23.12 8.33
CA GLN A 49 12.66 23.72 7.48
C GLN A 49 13.14 25.02 8.11
N VAL A 50 14.44 25.12 8.33
CA VAL A 50 15.09 26.31 8.86
C VAL A 50 16.05 26.84 7.80
N PRO A 51 16.01 28.13 7.44
CA PRO A 51 16.97 28.71 6.51
C PRO A 51 18.36 28.69 7.14
N THR A 52 19.34 28.23 6.38
CA THR A 52 20.75 28.35 6.78
C THR A 52 21.32 29.70 6.34
N GLN A 53 22.47 30.07 6.87
CA GLN A 53 23.20 31.31 6.47
C GLN A 53 23.52 31.35 4.96
N TRP A 54 23.52 30.19 4.31
CA TRP A 54 23.79 30.05 2.87
C TRP A 54 22.51 30.02 2.01
N GLY A 55 21.35 30.32 2.59
CA GLY A 55 20.06 30.32 1.90
C GLY A 55 19.51 28.92 1.53
N VAL A 56 20.24 27.84 1.84
CA VAL A 56 19.78 26.47 1.60
C VAL A 56 18.92 26.02 2.78
N PRO A 57 17.66 25.60 2.57
CA PRO A 57 16.82 25.11 3.67
C PRO A 57 17.38 23.79 4.24
N LYS A 58 17.54 23.76 5.58
CA LYS A 58 17.91 22.58 6.33
C LYS A 58 16.71 22.08 7.13
N MET A 59 16.53 20.75 7.16
CA MET A 59 15.56 20.14 8.06
C MET A 59 16.13 20.05 9.47
N ASP A 60 15.46 20.66 10.43
CA ASP A 60 15.85 20.62 11.84
C ASP A 60 14.73 20.02 12.68
N THR A 61 15.14 19.27 13.72
CA THR A 61 14.20 18.61 14.64
C THR A 61 13.79 19.60 15.74
N MET A 62 12.55 20.06 15.70
CA MET A 62 12.02 21.02 16.67
C MET A 62 11.59 20.35 17.97
N ALA A 63 10.98 19.19 17.86
CA ALA A 63 10.49 18.46 19.01
C ALA A 63 10.39 16.96 18.75
N THR A 64 10.51 16.20 19.80
CA THR A 64 10.23 14.77 19.82
C THR A 64 9.15 14.49 20.83
N ILE A 65 8.02 13.97 20.38
CA ILE A 65 6.87 13.66 21.24
C ILE A 65 6.72 12.14 21.29
N ILE A 66 6.58 11.58 22.50
CA ILE A 66 6.25 10.18 22.67
C ILE A 66 4.74 10.09 22.88
N ARG A 67 4.06 9.37 21.98
CA ARG A 67 2.62 9.11 22.05
C ARG A 67 2.40 7.63 22.32
N GLY A 68 1.48 7.34 23.22
CA GLY A 68 1.00 5.98 23.48
C GLY A 68 -0.32 5.73 22.74
N LEU A 69 -0.46 4.57 22.15
CA LEU A 69 -1.69 4.10 21.51
C LEU A 69 -1.98 2.68 21.99
N HIS A 70 -3.20 2.44 22.46
CA HIS A 70 -3.62 1.11 22.84
C HIS A 70 -3.76 0.22 21.59
N TYR A 71 -3.40 -1.07 21.69
CA TYR A 71 -3.42 -1.95 20.50
C TYR A 71 -4.82 -2.09 19.86
N GLN A 72 -5.89 -1.90 20.63
CA GLN A 72 -7.27 -1.93 20.12
C GLN A 72 -7.60 -0.73 19.23
N GLU A 73 -6.85 0.35 19.33
CA GLU A 73 -6.99 1.53 18.48
C GLU A 73 -6.37 1.36 17.11
N ILE A 74 -5.69 0.23 16.85
CA ILE A 74 -5.13 -0.10 15.55
C ILE A 74 -6.22 -0.73 14.69
N ALA A 75 -6.72 0.01 13.72
CA ALA A 75 -7.76 -0.46 12.80
C ALA A 75 -7.19 -1.30 11.65
N SER A 76 -6.05 -0.90 11.09
CA SER A 76 -5.46 -1.62 9.97
C SER A 76 -3.96 -1.37 9.84
N VAL A 77 -3.29 -2.31 9.18
CA VAL A 77 -1.86 -2.22 8.85
C VAL A 77 -1.66 -2.49 7.37
N PRO A 78 -0.68 -1.83 6.72
CA PRO A 78 -0.35 -2.15 5.35
C PRO A 78 0.21 -3.57 5.26
N LYS A 79 -0.18 -4.30 4.23
CA LYS A 79 0.47 -5.57 3.90
C LYS A 79 1.93 -5.32 3.54
N ARG A 80 2.77 -6.31 3.80
CA ARG A 80 4.14 -6.29 3.30
C ARG A 80 4.09 -6.20 1.77
N ARG A 81 4.77 -5.22 1.19
CA ARG A 81 4.94 -5.14 -0.26
C ARG A 81 5.74 -6.35 -0.71
N GLU A 82 5.13 -7.18 -1.54
CA GLU A 82 5.82 -8.28 -2.20
C GLU A 82 6.43 -7.75 -3.50
N SER A 83 7.59 -8.28 -3.90
CA SER A 83 8.36 -7.80 -5.06
C SER A 83 7.57 -7.78 -6.38
N PHE A 84 6.55 -8.62 -6.52
CA PHE A 84 5.71 -8.71 -7.72
C PHE A 84 4.26 -8.28 -7.47
N SER A 85 4.05 -7.28 -6.62
CA SER A 85 2.70 -6.80 -6.30
C SER A 85 1.94 -6.28 -7.53
N PHE A 86 2.64 -5.74 -8.54
CA PHE A 86 2.04 -5.23 -9.79
C PHE A 86 1.41 -6.31 -10.67
N ILE A 87 1.83 -7.58 -10.54
CA ILE A 87 1.17 -8.71 -11.21
C ILE A 87 -0.09 -9.08 -10.43
N ARG A 88 0.02 -9.21 -9.12
CA ARG A 88 -1.09 -9.65 -8.25
C ARG A 88 -2.23 -8.63 -8.14
N ASN A 89 -1.92 -7.35 -8.26
CA ASN A 89 -2.93 -6.28 -8.23
C ASN A 89 -3.58 -6.02 -9.61
N GLY A 90 -3.19 -6.77 -10.65
CA GLY A 90 -3.77 -6.66 -11.99
C GLY A 90 -3.23 -5.51 -12.83
N THR A 91 -2.27 -4.72 -12.35
CA THR A 91 -1.71 -3.57 -13.09
C THR A 91 -1.08 -4.01 -14.41
N LEU A 92 -0.35 -5.13 -14.42
CA LEU A 92 0.26 -5.67 -15.64
C LEU A 92 -0.78 -6.01 -16.72
N PHE A 93 -1.89 -6.62 -16.32
CA PHE A 93 -3.00 -6.96 -17.21
C PHE A 93 -3.69 -5.71 -17.76
N MET A 94 -3.86 -4.67 -16.91
CA MET A 94 -4.43 -3.40 -17.38
C MET A 94 -3.53 -2.72 -18.39
N ILE A 95 -2.23 -2.62 -18.13
CA ILE A 95 -1.27 -1.99 -19.06
C ILE A 95 -1.18 -2.81 -20.35
N GLY A 96 -1.08 -4.14 -20.25
CA GLY A 96 -1.00 -5.03 -21.41
C GLY A 96 -2.27 -4.97 -22.26
N GLY A 97 -3.46 -5.02 -21.64
CA GLY A 97 -4.73 -4.95 -22.35
C GLY A 97 -4.94 -3.59 -23.02
N ALA A 98 -4.70 -2.48 -22.32
CA ALA A 98 -4.80 -1.14 -22.89
C ALA A 98 -3.76 -0.90 -24.00
N GLY A 99 -2.51 -1.32 -23.78
CA GLY A 99 -1.44 -1.21 -24.78
C GLY A 99 -1.77 -1.99 -26.04
N PHE A 100 -2.28 -3.21 -25.91
CA PHE A 100 -2.68 -4.02 -27.05
C PHE A 100 -3.81 -3.38 -27.87
N VAL A 101 -4.84 -2.87 -27.20
CA VAL A 101 -5.93 -2.14 -27.87
C VAL A 101 -5.38 -0.89 -28.56
N GLY A 102 -4.57 -0.10 -27.86
CA GLY A 102 -3.95 1.11 -28.40
C GLY A 102 -3.11 0.83 -29.65
N LEU A 103 -2.26 -0.20 -29.62
CA LEU A 103 -1.43 -0.59 -30.75
C LEU A 103 -2.29 -1.03 -31.96
N ASN A 104 -3.39 -1.76 -31.71
CA ASN A 104 -4.32 -2.12 -32.80
C ASN A 104 -4.96 -0.90 -33.44
N VAL A 105 -5.38 0.08 -32.66
CA VAL A 105 -5.96 1.34 -33.16
C VAL A 105 -4.94 2.12 -33.98
N VAL A 106 -3.73 2.29 -33.48
CA VAL A 106 -2.65 3.00 -34.17
C VAL A 106 -2.28 2.26 -35.46
N ASN A 107 -2.13 0.95 -35.43
CA ASN A 107 -1.80 0.15 -36.58
C ASN A 107 -2.89 0.22 -37.68
N SER A 108 -4.17 0.18 -37.28
CA SER A 108 -5.30 0.36 -38.22
C SER A 108 -5.28 1.75 -38.84
N ALA A 109 -4.96 2.80 -38.06
CA ALA A 109 -4.85 4.16 -38.60
C ALA A 109 -3.71 4.32 -39.61
N ILE A 110 -2.53 3.72 -39.35
CA ILE A 110 -1.36 3.77 -40.25
C ILE A 110 -1.65 3.00 -41.52
N LEU A 111 -2.29 1.85 -41.46
CA LEU A 111 -2.59 0.99 -42.59
C LEU A 111 -3.88 1.37 -43.32
N HIS A 112 -4.57 2.43 -42.89
CA HIS A 112 -5.84 2.91 -43.46
C HIS A 112 -6.96 1.84 -43.47
N TYR A 113 -6.93 0.89 -42.50
CA TYR A 113 -7.99 -0.10 -42.32
C TYR A 113 -9.00 0.37 -41.24
N PRO A 114 -10.27 -0.01 -41.35
CA PRO A 114 -11.23 0.28 -40.29
C PRO A 114 -10.83 -0.40 -39.00
N VAL A 115 -10.81 0.35 -37.89
CA VAL A 115 -10.45 -0.17 -36.56
C VAL A 115 -11.32 -1.36 -36.16
N PHE A 116 -12.61 -1.33 -36.53
CA PHE A 116 -13.60 -2.36 -36.24
C PHE A 116 -13.80 -3.34 -37.43
N ASP A 117 -12.77 -3.60 -38.23
CA ASP A 117 -12.84 -4.66 -39.22
C ASP A 117 -12.99 -6.04 -38.56
N LYS A 118 -13.65 -6.97 -39.30
CA LYS A 118 -13.90 -8.35 -38.81
C LYS A 118 -12.64 -9.07 -38.32
N GLN A 119 -11.49 -8.75 -38.93
CA GLN A 119 -10.20 -9.33 -38.54
C GLN A 119 -9.65 -8.72 -37.23
N ASN A 120 -9.94 -7.47 -36.94
CA ASN A 120 -9.42 -6.76 -35.75
C ASN A 120 -10.31 -6.92 -34.50
N VAL A 121 -11.61 -7.07 -34.71
CA VAL A 121 -12.60 -7.16 -33.61
C VAL A 121 -12.24 -8.24 -32.57
N PRO A 122 -11.86 -9.46 -32.93
CA PRO A 122 -11.49 -10.48 -31.93
C PRO A 122 -10.31 -10.05 -31.06
N GLY A 123 -9.29 -9.41 -31.66
CA GLY A 123 -8.15 -8.87 -30.94
C GLY A 123 -8.53 -7.75 -29.97
N LEU A 124 -9.35 -6.80 -30.42
CA LEU A 124 -9.84 -5.70 -29.58
C LEU A 124 -10.66 -6.21 -28.40
N VAL A 125 -11.53 -7.19 -28.64
CA VAL A 125 -12.33 -7.83 -27.57
C VAL A 125 -11.43 -8.55 -26.58
N ALA A 126 -10.41 -9.29 -27.07
CA ALA A 126 -9.44 -9.97 -26.20
C ALA A 126 -8.66 -8.97 -25.34
N GLY A 127 -8.14 -7.89 -25.94
CA GLY A 127 -7.42 -6.83 -25.22
C GLY A 127 -8.28 -6.13 -24.17
N ALA A 128 -9.53 -5.79 -24.52
CA ALA A 128 -10.49 -5.23 -23.59
C ALA A 128 -10.83 -6.21 -22.45
N GLY A 129 -10.95 -7.50 -22.75
CA GLY A 129 -11.15 -8.57 -21.77
C GLY A 129 -9.99 -8.66 -20.76
N VAL A 130 -8.76 -8.65 -21.27
CA VAL A 130 -7.55 -8.65 -20.42
C VAL A 130 -7.50 -7.41 -19.51
N PHE A 131 -7.80 -6.23 -20.07
CA PHE A 131 -7.93 -4.99 -19.28
C PHE A 131 -9.00 -5.10 -18.18
N GLY A 132 -10.18 -5.65 -18.52
CA GLY A 132 -11.29 -5.85 -17.59
C GLY A 132 -10.91 -6.80 -16.44
N ILE A 133 -10.21 -7.91 -16.74
CA ILE A 133 -9.67 -8.83 -15.73
C ILE A 133 -8.69 -8.10 -14.81
N GLY A 134 -7.76 -7.31 -15.37
CA GLY A 134 -6.83 -6.50 -14.58
C GLY A 134 -7.53 -5.54 -13.63
N LYS A 135 -8.58 -4.87 -14.11
CA LYS A 135 -9.41 -3.96 -13.31
C LYS A 135 -10.14 -4.70 -12.18
N LEU A 136 -10.67 -5.88 -12.45
CA LEU A 136 -11.33 -6.71 -11.44
C LEU A 136 -10.33 -7.16 -10.37
N MET A 137 -9.14 -7.61 -10.77
CA MET A 137 -8.06 -7.99 -9.84
C MET A 137 -7.67 -6.79 -8.95
N GLN A 138 -7.55 -5.59 -9.52
CA GLN A 138 -7.25 -4.38 -8.76
C GLN A 138 -8.32 -4.07 -7.71
N LYS A 139 -9.59 -4.20 -8.07
CA LYS A 139 -10.73 -3.99 -7.14
C LYS A 139 -10.76 -5.02 -6.01
N LEU A 140 -10.38 -6.25 -6.29
CA LEU A 140 -10.35 -7.34 -5.30
C LEU A 140 -9.08 -7.32 -4.43
N HIS A 141 -8.01 -6.69 -4.91
CA HIS A 141 -6.76 -6.61 -4.17
C HIS A 141 -6.84 -5.55 -3.07
N LYS A 142 -6.64 -6.00 -1.81
CA LYS A 142 -6.59 -5.09 -0.66
C LYS A 142 -5.15 -4.97 -0.17
N ASP A 143 -4.62 -3.76 -0.20
CA ASP A 143 -3.26 -3.45 0.24
C ASP A 143 -3.12 -3.34 1.77
N VAL A 144 -4.24 -3.35 2.48
CA VAL A 144 -4.29 -3.22 3.93
C VAL A 144 -4.95 -4.43 4.58
N VAL A 145 -4.45 -4.77 5.75
CA VAL A 145 -5.02 -5.79 6.64
C VAL A 145 -5.83 -5.07 7.70
N THR A 146 -7.14 -5.29 7.71
CA THR A 146 -8.01 -4.74 8.76
C THR A 146 -7.98 -5.67 9.97
N VAL A 147 -7.67 -5.11 11.13
CA VAL A 147 -7.72 -5.80 12.42
C VAL A 147 -9.18 -6.04 12.82
N GLY A 148 -9.50 -7.23 13.30
CA GLY A 148 -10.85 -7.61 13.67
C GLY A 148 -11.08 -9.11 13.55
N LYS A 149 -12.21 -9.52 12.93
CA LYS A 149 -12.64 -10.94 12.88
C LYS A 149 -11.61 -11.93 12.33
N LYS A 150 -10.80 -11.53 11.34
CA LYS A 150 -9.82 -12.41 10.67
C LYS A 150 -8.38 -12.22 11.16
N TYR A 151 -8.06 -11.04 11.66
CA TYR A 151 -6.72 -10.67 12.09
C TYR A 151 -6.77 -10.20 13.54
N THR A 152 -6.05 -10.88 14.40
CA THR A 152 -6.01 -10.60 15.84
C THR A 152 -4.66 -10.03 16.23
N ILE A 153 -4.68 -9.07 17.17
CA ILE A 153 -3.44 -8.54 17.76
C ILE A 153 -3.16 -9.30 19.04
N HIS A 154 -1.94 -9.78 19.16
CA HIS A 154 -1.44 -10.43 20.37
C HIS A 154 -0.26 -9.66 20.92
N TYR A 155 -0.31 -9.31 22.18
CA TYR A 155 0.85 -8.82 22.92
C TYR A 155 1.69 -10.03 23.36
N ILE A 156 3.00 -9.97 23.07
CA ILE A 156 3.95 -11.00 23.50
C ILE A 156 4.99 -10.28 24.36
N LYS A 157 5.02 -10.64 25.62
CA LYS A 157 6.07 -10.19 26.53
C LYS A 157 7.30 -11.06 26.27
N LEU A 158 8.31 -10.48 25.67
CA LEU A 158 9.63 -11.12 25.58
C LEU A 158 10.26 -11.05 26.98
N LYS A 159 10.59 -12.20 27.54
CA LYS A 159 11.37 -12.31 28.78
C LYS A 159 12.82 -11.93 28.52
#